data_dd8b78e36f510bad5f34de10a49da242
#
_entry.id   dd8b78e36f510bad5f34de10a49da242
#
_cell.length_a   1.000
_cell.length_b   1.000
_cell.length_c   1.000
_cell.angle_alpha   90.00
_cell.angle_beta   90.00
_cell.angle_gamma   90.00
#
_symmetry.space_group_name_H-M   'P 1'
#
loop_
_entity.id
_entity.type
_entity.pdbx_description
1 polymer ?
#
loop_
_entity_poly.entity_id
_entity_poly.type
_entity_poly.pdbx_seq_one_letter_code
_entity_poly.pdbx_strand_id
1 'polypeptide(L)'
;MIKSEEKIQFAVIGGGVIGGGWVARFLLMGFDVKVFDPDPEAERKINQVIENARRSLPGLFEYLLPDEGSLMLCSNIEETVEDVQWICEAIPERLNLKQEAFAEIQAHCSMDAIIASSTSGFKPSELQFMSSNPEQIIVAHPFNPVYLIPLVELVGNSKTIEKAATILKQLGMHPLTVRKEIDAHIADRLLEAVWRE
;
A
#
# COMPACT_ATOMS: atom_id res chain seq x y z
N MET A 1 -31.19 6.19 11.57
CA MET A 1 -30.57 5.44 10.47
C MET A 1 -29.09 5.75 10.53
N ILE A 2 -28.27 4.84 11.03
CA ILE A 2 -26.81 4.92 10.97
C ILE A 2 -26.49 4.76 9.49
N LYS A 3 -25.89 5.80 8.86
CA LYS A 3 -25.29 5.64 7.52
C LYS A 3 -24.30 4.46 7.66
N SER A 4 -24.47 3.41 6.87
CA SER A 4 -23.44 2.40 6.70
C SER A 4 -22.20 3.18 6.27
N GLU A 5 -21.16 3.20 7.10
CA GLU A 5 -19.84 3.68 6.65
C GLU A 5 -19.51 2.84 5.42
N GLU A 6 -19.35 3.49 4.28
CA GLU A 6 -18.94 2.80 3.06
C GLU A 6 -17.61 2.11 3.34
N LYS A 7 -17.57 0.80 3.15
CA LYS A 7 -16.38 -0.02 3.35
C LYS A 7 -15.29 0.47 2.39
N ILE A 8 -14.12 0.79 2.93
CA ILE A 8 -12.98 1.24 2.11
C ILE A 8 -12.62 0.15 1.09
N GLN A 9 -12.49 0.54 -0.17
CA GLN A 9 -12.00 -0.30 -1.25
C GLN A 9 -10.51 -0.05 -1.47
N PHE A 10 -9.74 -1.13 -1.58
CA PHE A 10 -8.29 -1.08 -1.79
C PHE A 10 -7.93 -1.55 -3.20
N ALA A 11 -6.89 -0.93 -3.75
CA ALA A 11 -6.23 -1.39 -4.97
C ALA A 11 -4.74 -1.62 -4.73
N VAL A 12 -4.16 -2.58 -5.43
CA VAL A 12 -2.72 -2.84 -5.44
C VAL A 12 -2.24 -2.93 -6.89
N ILE A 13 -1.27 -2.09 -7.23
CA ILE A 13 -0.57 -2.13 -8.50
C ILE A 13 0.81 -2.74 -8.29
N GLY A 14 1.00 -3.95 -8.82
CA GLY A 14 2.18 -4.79 -8.56
C GLY A 14 1.91 -5.86 -7.49
N GLY A 15 1.80 -7.12 -7.91
CA GLY A 15 1.52 -8.30 -7.05
C GLY A 15 2.76 -9.06 -6.58
N GLY A 16 3.93 -8.41 -6.59
CA GLY A 16 5.18 -8.99 -6.08
C GLY A 16 5.17 -9.23 -4.57
N VAL A 17 6.34 -9.41 -3.97
CA VAL A 17 6.49 -9.72 -2.52
C VAL A 17 5.82 -8.67 -1.64
N ILE A 18 6.04 -7.39 -1.93
CA ILE A 18 5.47 -6.28 -1.15
C ILE A 18 3.99 -6.12 -1.44
N GLY A 19 3.59 -6.05 -2.72
CA GLY A 19 2.18 -5.93 -3.09
C GLY A 19 1.34 -7.12 -2.64
N GLY A 20 1.82 -8.35 -2.82
CA GLY A 20 1.15 -9.55 -2.28
C GLY A 20 1.01 -9.50 -0.76
N GLY A 21 1.99 -8.94 -0.05
CA GLY A 21 1.93 -8.71 1.39
C GLY A 21 0.85 -7.70 1.80
N TRP A 22 0.68 -6.61 1.05
CA TRP A 22 -0.42 -5.66 1.22
C TRP A 22 -1.78 -6.31 0.95
N VAL A 23 -1.90 -7.05 -0.17
CA VAL A 23 -3.13 -7.81 -0.50
C VAL A 23 -3.53 -8.70 0.66
N ALA A 24 -2.60 -9.51 1.17
CA ALA A 24 -2.87 -10.40 2.28
C ALA A 24 -3.31 -9.65 3.55
N ARG A 25 -2.68 -8.51 3.86
CA ARG A 25 -3.05 -7.68 5.01
C ARG A 25 -4.46 -7.12 4.86
N PHE A 26 -4.81 -6.56 3.70
CA PHE A 26 -6.13 -5.99 3.46
C PHE A 26 -7.23 -7.06 3.55
N LEU A 27 -7.06 -8.20 2.88
CA LEU A 27 -8.02 -9.30 2.89
C LEU A 27 -8.29 -9.83 4.29
N LEU A 28 -7.23 -10.16 5.04
CA LEU A 28 -7.36 -10.74 6.38
C LEU A 28 -7.87 -9.75 7.43
N MET A 29 -7.81 -8.45 7.14
CA MET A 29 -8.48 -7.42 7.94
C MET A 29 -9.90 -7.12 7.44
N GLY A 30 -10.46 -7.95 6.55
CA GLY A 30 -11.86 -7.91 6.13
C GLY A 30 -12.16 -6.95 4.98
N PHE A 31 -11.16 -6.43 4.26
CA PHE A 31 -11.35 -5.48 3.16
C PHE A 31 -11.24 -6.15 1.79
N ASP A 32 -12.03 -5.66 0.84
CA ASP A 32 -11.97 -6.11 -0.55
C ASP A 32 -10.81 -5.43 -1.27
N VAL A 33 -10.15 -6.16 -2.17
CA VAL A 33 -8.93 -5.71 -2.86
C VAL A 33 -9.01 -6.00 -4.34
N LYS A 34 -8.76 -4.97 -5.15
CA LYS A 34 -8.49 -5.10 -6.58
C LYS A 34 -6.97 -5.14 -6.82
N VAL A 35 -6.50 -5.99 -7.72
CA VAL A 35 -5.07 -6.13 -8.00
C VAL A 35 -4.81 -6.18 -9.49
N PHE A 36 -3.81 -5.43 -9.95
CA PHE A 36 -3.23 -5.55 -11.27
C PHE A 36 -1.74 -5.84 -11.19
N ASP A 37 -1.30 -6.84 -11.92
CA ASP A 37 0.11 -7.14 -12.18
C ASP A 37 0.23 -7.77 -13.58
N PRO A 38 1.14 -7.32 -14.43
CA PRO A 38 1.31 -7.88 -15.78
C PRO A 38 1.95 -9.28 -15.81
N ASP A 39 2.49 -9.77 -14.69
CA ASP A 39 3.08 -11.11 -14.60
C ASP A 39 1.97 -12.20 -14.63
N PRO A 40 1.97 -13.12 -15.60
CA PRO A 40 0.99 -14.21 -15.65
C PRO A 40 1.02 -15.13 -14.42
N GLU A 41 2.11 -15.12 -13.65
CA GLU A 41 2.24 -15.89 -12.41
C GLU A 41 1.79 -15.10 -11.16
N ALA A 42 1.32 -13.86 -11.32
CA ALA A 42 0.97 -12.99 -10.19
C ALA A 42 -0.09 -13.63 -9.28
N GLU A 43 -1.16 -14.17 -9.85
CA GLU A 43 -2.21 -14.83 -9.10
C GLU A 43 -1.67 -15.94 -8.19
N ARG A 44 -0.84 -16.82 -8.73
CA ARG A 44 -0.23 -17.91 -7.97
C ARG A 44 0.67 -17.40 -6.84
N LYS A 45 1.47 -16.36 -7.14
CA LYS A 45 2.38 -15.74 -6.16
C LYS A 45 1.61 -15.06 -5.03
N ILE A 46 0.58 -14.29 -5.37
CA ILE A 46 -0.30 -13.61 -4.40
C ILE A 46 -0.99 -14.64 -3.51
N ASN A 47 -1.58 -15.68 -4.08
CA ASN A 47 -2.25 -16.75 -3.33
C ASN A 47 -1.29 -17.44 -2.35
N GLN A 48 -0.02 -17.66 -2.74
CA GLN A 48 0.98 -18.24 -1.84
C GLN A 48 1.25 -17.31 -0.63
N VAL A 49 1.30 -16.00 -0.84
CA VAL A 49 1.49 -15.02 0.25
C VAL A 49 0.26 -15.00 1.17
N ILE A 50 -0.95 -15.02 0.60
CA ILE A 50 -2.21 -15.07 1.37
C ILE A 50 -2.24 -16.33 2.25
N GLU A 51 -1.89 -17.51 1.71
CA GLU A 51 -1.83 -18.76 2.48
C GLU A 51 -0.84 -18.68 3.66
N ASN A 52 0.31 -18.08 3.45
CA ASN A 52 1.29 -17.86 4.52
C ASN A 52 0.72 -16.89 5.59
N ALA A 53 0.05 -15.83 5.17
CA ALA A 53 -0.55 -14.86 6.06
C ALA A 53 -1.70 -15.47 6.88
N ARG A 54 -2.56 -16.29 6.29
CA ARG A 54 -3.64 -17.00 7.00
C ARG A 54 -3.14 -17.86 8.16
N ARG A 55 -1.94 -18.43 8.02
CA ARG A 55 -1.32 -19.27 9.07
C ARG A 55 -0.68 -18.45 10.18
N SER A 56 -0.22 -17.23 9.90
CA SER A 56 0.66 -16.49 10.81
C SER A 56 0.02 -15.23 11.38
N LEU A 57 -0.74 -14.45 10.60
CA LEU A 57 -1.30 -13.18 11.02
C LEU A 57 -2.27 -13.30 12.22
N PRO A 58 -3.19 -14.29 12.29
CA PRO A 58 -4.11 -14.40 13.41
C PRO A 58 -3.41 -14.52 14.76
N GLY A 59 -2.21 -15.11 14.80
CA GLY A 59 -1.42 -15.24 16.03
C GLY A 59 -0.88 -13.93 16.62
N LEU A 60 -0.97 -12.83 15.89
CA LEU A 60 -0.56 -11.50 16.36
C LEU A 60 -1.68 -10.72 17.07
N PHE A 61 -2.92 -11.23 17.06
CA PHE A 61 -4.07 -10.54 17.61
C PHE A 61 -4.66 -11.33 18.79
N GLU A 62 -5.09 -10.61 19.82
CA GLU A 62 -5.79 -11.17 20.98
C GLU A 62 -7.30 -11.37 20.72
N TYR A 63 -7.78 -11.02 19.53
CA TYR A 63 -9.18 -11.14 19.10
C TYR A 63 -9.28 -11.85 17.76
N LEU A 64 -10.45 -12.36 17.44
CA LEU A 64 -10.72 -12.98 16.15
C LEU A 64 -10.68 -11.92 15.05
N LEU A 65 -9.97 -12.22 13.98
CA LEU A 65 -9.98 -11.37 12.78
C LEU A 65 -11.40 -11.37 12.17
N PRO A 66 -11.77 -10.31 11.43
CA PRO A 66 -13.02 -10.27 10.70
C PRO A 66 -13.08 -11.36 9.62
N ASP A 67 -14.26 -11.55 9.03
CA ASP A 67 -14.40 -12.36 7.83
C ASP A 67 -13.51 -11.79 6.73
N GLU A 68 -12.81 -12.67 6.02
CA GLU A 68 -11.87 -12.29 4.96
C GLU A 68 -12.58 -11.56 3.83
N GLY A 69 -11.97 -10.48 3.32
CA GLY A 69 -12.45 -9.75 2.15
C GLY A 69 -12.30 -10.53 0.86
N SER A 70 -12.78 -9.97 -0.24
CA SER A 70 -12.70 -10.55 -1.58
C SER A 70 -11.51 -10.03 -2.37
N LEU A 71 -10.87 -10.91 -3.16
CA LEU A 71 -9.80 -10.58 -4.09
C LEU A 71 -10.34 -10.53 -5.53
N MET A 72 -10.10 -9.43 -6.23
CA MET A 72 -10.36 -9.30 -7.66
C MET A 72 -9.04 -9.05 -8.41
N LEU A 73 -8.71 -9.91 -9.34
CA LEU A 73 -7.61 -9.70 -10.28
C LEU A 73 -8.15 -8.96 -11.50
N CYS A 74 -7.58 -7.81 -11.79
CA CYS A 74 -7.98 -6.91 -12.86
C CYS A 74 -7.04 -7.03 -14.06
N SER A 75 -7.52 -6.65 -15.25
CA SER A 75 -6.79 -6.77 -16.50
C SER A 75 -5.87 -5.58 -16.80
N ASN A 76 -6.10 -4.44 -16.15
CA ASN A 76 -5.37 -3.19 -16.35
C ASN A 76 -5.47 -2.27 -15.13
N ILE A 77 -4.72 -1.15 -15.15
CA ILE A 77 -4.71 -0.16 -14.08
C ILE A 77 -6.07 0.54 -13.96
N GLU A 78 -6.71 0.93 -15.06
CA GLU A 78 -8.00 1.62 -15.07
C GLU A 78 -9.05 0.85 -14.25
N GLU A 79 -9.29 -0.43 -14.58
CA GLU A 79 -10.23 -1.29 -13.86
C GLU A 79 -9.88 -1.44 -12.37
N THR A 80 -8.58 -1.45 -12.05
CA THR A 80 -8.10 -1.66 -10.69
C THR A 80 -8.34 -0.46 -9.79
N VAL A 81 -8.20 0.78 -10.33
CA VAL A 81 -8.22 2.00 -9.51
C VAL A 81 -9.57 2.72 -9.52
N GLU A 82 -10.53 2.24 -10.32
CA GLU A 82 -11.89 2.77 -10.35
C GLU A 82 -12.61 2.50 -9.01
N ASP A 83 -13.24 3.54 -8.45
CA ASP A 83 -14.05 3.49 -7.22
C ASP A 83 -13.29 3.01 -5.95
N VAL A 84 -11.97 3.20 -5.88
CA VAL A 84 -11.17 2.85 -4.70
C VAL A 84 -10.70 4.10 -3.94
N GLN A 85 -10.50 3.96 -2.63
CA GLN A 85 -10.05 5.05 -1.75
C GLN A 85 -8.57 4.96 -1.41
N TRP A 86 -7.97 3.78 -1.54
CA TRP A 86 -6.54 3.55 -1.30
C TRP A 86 -5.94 2.73 -2.42
N ILE A 87 -4.90 3.27 -3.05
CA ILE A 87 -4.15 2.62 -4.13
C ILE A 87 -2.73 2.41 -3.65
N CYS A 88 -2.33 1.16 -3.46
CA CYS A 88 -0.98 0.78 -3.11
C CYS A 88 -0.16 0.59 -4.39
N GLU A 89 0.94 1.32 -4.58
CA GLU A 89 1.90 1.09 -5.65
C GLU A 89 3.08 0.29 -5.10
N ALA A 90 3.33 -0.87 -5.68
CA ALA A 90 4.39 -1.82 -5.31
C ALA A 90 5.11 -2.40 -6.55
N ILE A 91 5.24 -1.57 -7.61
CA ILE A 91 5.95 -1.93 -8.84
C ILE A 91 7.48 -1.82 -8.65
N PRO A 92 8.32 -2.29 -9.61
CA PRO A 92 9.77 -2.24 -9.48
C PRO A 92 10.32 -0.83 -9.17
N GLU A 93 11.40 -0.78 -8.38
CA GLU A 93 12.02 0.44 -7.85
C GLU A 93 12.76 1.23 -8.95
N ARG A 94 11.99 1.82 -9.86
CA ARG A 94 12.44 2.63 -10.99
C ARG A 94 11.57 3.88 -11.10
N LEU A 95 12.18 5.04 -10.89
CA LEU A 95 11.47 6.31 -10.77
C LEU A 95 10.59 6.62 -11.99
N ASN A 96 11.13 6.48 -13.21
CA ASN A 96 10.37 6.73 -14.43
C ASN A 96 9.14 5.81 -14.55
N LEU A 97 9.28 4.52 -14.21
CA LEU A 97 8.18 3.56 -14.25
C LEU A 97 7.09 3.93 -13.25
N LYS A 98 7.49 4.36 -12.03
CA LYS A 98 6.54 4.79 -11.00
C LYS A 98 5.80 6.07 -11.43
N GLN A 99 6.50 7.05 -12.02
CA GLN A 99 5.88 8.28 -12.52
C GLN A 99 4.90 8.01 -13.67
N GLU A 100 5.23 7.12 -14.60
CA GLU A 100 4.31 6.67 -15.65
C GLU A 100 3.05 5.99 -15.06
N ALA A 101 3.25 5.08 -14.11
CA ALA A 101 2.14 4.42 -13.43
C ALA A 101 1.26 5.41 -12.65
N PHE A 102 1.84 6.39 -11.96
CA PHE A 102 1.06 7.42 -11.27
C PHE A 102 0.24 8.29 -12.22
N ALA A 103 0.78 8.64 -13.39
CA ALA A 103 0.03 9.37 -14.40
C ALA A 103 -1.19 8.56 -14.89
N GLU A 104 -1.03 7.28 -15.14
CA GLU A 104 -2.11 6.37 -15.52
C GLU A 104 -3.13 6.18 -14.39
N ILE A 105 -2.68 5.95 -13.17
CA ILE A 105 -3.55 5.85 -11.99
C ILE A 105 -4.39 7.12 -11.83
N GLN A 106 -3.79 8.30 -11.90
CA GLN A 106 -4.48 9.58 -11.72
C GLN A 106 -5.44 9.92 -12.86
N ALA A 107 -5.28 9.33 -14.03
CA ALA A 107 -6.23 9.48 -15.12
C ALA A 107 -7.58 8.79 -14.85
N HIS A 108 -7.59 7.78 -13.98
CA HIS A 108 -8.75 6.90 -13.78
C HIS A 108 -9.24 6.81 -12.33
N CYS A 109 -8.44 7.20 -11.35
CA CYS A 109 -8.86 7.15 -9.94
C CYS A 109 -9.65 8.39 -9.51
N SER A 110 -10.34 8.29 -8.36
CA SER A 110 -10.95 9.44 -7.70
C SER A 110 -9.89 10.47 -7.28
N MET A 111 -10.24 11.75 -7.38
CA MET A 111 -9.40 12.86 -6.89
C MET A 111 -9.14 12.81 -5.38
N ASP A 112 -9.98 12.12 -4.61
CA ASP A 112 -9.84 11.95 -3.16
C ASP A 112 -9.14 10.66 -2.75
N ALA A 113 -8.80 9.79 -3.72
CA ALA A 113 -8.06 8.55 -3.45
C ALA A 113 -6.63 8.83 -2.98
N ILE A 114 -6.11 8.01 -2.09
CA ILE A 114 -4.71 8.06 -1.67
C ILE A 114 -3.89 7.14 -2.57
N ILE A 115 -2.82 7.64 -3.16
CA ILE A 115 -1.84 6.86 -3.90
C ILE A 115 -0.62 6.68 -3.00
N ALA A 116 -0.45 5.47 -2.48
CA ALA A 116 0.54 5.11 -1.48
C ALA A 116 1.66 4.29 -2.12
N SER A 117 2.81 4.91 -2.38
CA SER A 117 3.99 4.21 -2.89
C SER A 117 4.70 3.42 -1.80
N SER A 118 5.02 2.16 -2.09
CA SER A 118 5.83 1.30 -1.19
C SER A 118 7.34 1.43 -1.43
N THR A 119 7.79 2.51 -2.07
CA THR A 119 9.22 2.76 -2.33
C THR A 119 10.02 2.79 -1.04
N SER A 120 11.24 2.22 -1.08
CA SER A 120 12.20 2.29 0.03
C SER A 120 13.16 3.47 -0.10
N GLY A 121 13.31 4.07 -1.28
CA GLY A 121 14.35 5.05 -1.57
C GLY A 121 13.87 6.42 -2.02
N PHE A 122 12.84 6.48 -2.85
CA PHE A 122 12.40 7.74 -3.46
C PHE A 122 11.63 8.64 -2.49
N LYS A 123 11.87 9.95 -2.61
CA LYS A 123 11.11 10.96 -1.86
C LYS A 123 9.75 11.22 -2.52
N PRO A 124 8.72 11.61 -1.75
CA PRO A 124 7.47 12.09 -2.32
C PRO A 124 7.65 13.12 -3.42
N SER A 125 8.52 14.13 -3.25
CA SER A 125 8.79 15.17 -4.25
C SER A 125 9.31 14.62 -5.58
N GLU A 126 10.08 13.54 -5.58
CA GLU A 126 10.57 12.88 -6.80
C GLU A 126 9.45 12.09 -7.48
N LEU A 127 8.62 11.38 -6.70
CA LEU A 127 7.49 10.61 -7.20
C LEU A 127 6.40 11.51 -7.79
N GLN A 128 6.19 12.67 -7.18
CA GLN A 128 5.17 13.66 -7.55
C GLN A 128 5.54 14.50 -8.78
N PHE A 129 6.77 14.39 -9.26
CA PHE A 129 7.24 15.17 -10.40
C PHE A 129 6.36 14.89 -11.63
N MET A 130 5.85 15.95 -12.25
CA MET A 130 4.88 15.93 -13.36
C MET A 130 3.50 15.30 -13.05
N SER A 131 3.20 15.02 -11.78
CA SER A 131 1.88 14.53 -11.36
C SER A 131 0.81 15.61 -11.55
N SER A 132 -0.39 15.22 -11.98
CA SER A 132 -1.55 16.11 -12.10
C SER A 132 -2.11 16.53 -10.74
N ASN A 133 -1.98 15.69 -9.71
CA ASN A 133 -2.38 15.96 -8.33
C ASN A 133 -1.31 15.45 -7.36
N PRO A 134 -0.24 16.23 -7.12
CA PRO A 134 0.88 15.81 -6.29
C PRO A 134 0.49 15.43 -4.84
N GLU A 135 -0.49 16.12 -4.26
CA GLU A 135 -0.91 15.90 -2.87
C GLU A 135 -1.53 14.52 -2.63
N GLN A 136 -1.98 13.86 -3.71
CA GLN A 136 -2.57 12.52 -3.67
C GLN A 136 -1.51 11.43 -3.45
N ILE A 137 -0.27 11.69 -3.89
CA ILE A 137 0.84 10.73 -3.85
C ILE A 137 1.63 10.90 -2.56
N ILE A 138 1.70 9.84 -1.77
CA ILE A 138 2.50 9.74 -0.56
C ILE A 138 3.41 8.52 -0.62
N VAL A 139 4.43 8.50 0.21
CA VAL A 139 5.15 7.28 0.54
C VAL A 139 4.47 6.63 1.74
N ALA A 140 4.17 5.34 1.62
CA ALA A 140 3.75 4.45 2.70
C ALA A 140 4.66 3.22 2.69
N HIS A 141 5.84 3.38 3.26
CA HIS A 141 6.91 2.40 3.24
C HIS A 141 6.65 1.30 4.27
N PRO A 142 6.32 0.05 3.84
CA PRO A 142 6.10 -1.09 4.72
C PRO A 142 7.41 -1.83 4.98
N PHE A 143 7.37 -2.79 5.91
CA PHE A 143 8.45 -3.74 6.16
C PHE A 143 8.01 -5.15 5.82
N ASN A 144 8.90 -5.90 5.19
CA ASN A 144 8.61 -7.29 4.77
C ASN A 144 8.86 -8.27 5.94
N PRO A 145 7.93 -9.20 6.23
CA PRO A 145 6.63 -9.45 5.57
C PRO A 145 5.56 -8.42 5.96
N VAL A 146 4.96 -7.75 4.96
CA VAL A 146 4.00 -6.64 5.18
C VAL A 146 2.79 -7.06 6.00
N TYR A 147 2.33 -8.30 5.83
CA TYR A 147 1.20 -8.83 6.59
C TYR A 147 1.54 -9.13 8.06
N LEU A 148 2.82 -9.18 8.47
CA LEU A 148 3.24 -9.44 9.85
C LEU A 148 3.78 -8.20 10.55
N ILE A 149 4.65 -7.44 9.89
CA ILE A 149 5.29 -6.27 10.49
C ILE A 149 4.35 -5.07 10.37
N PRO A 150 3.81 -4.57 11.48
CA PRO A 150 2.76 -3.54 11.42
C PRO A 150 3.30 -2.13 11.13
N LEU A 151 4.61 -1.91 11.17
CA LEU A 151 5.20 -0.59 10.98
C LEU A 151 5.07 -0.14 9.51
N VAL A 152 4.59 1.09 9.32
CA VAL A 152 4.57 1.77 8.01
C VAL A 152 5.06 3.20 8.19
N GLU A 153 6.13 3.57 7.52
CA GLU A 153 6.60 4.95 7.49
C GLU A 153 5.81 5.76 6.47
N LEU A 154 5.24 6.88 6.91
CA LEU A 154 4.43 7.78 6.08
C LEU A 154 5.17 9.09 5.83
N VAL A 155 5.34 9.46 4.55
CA VAL A 155 5.96 10.71 4.13
C VAL A 155 5.12 11.35 3.02
N GLY A 156 4.81 12.66 3.14
CA GLY A 156 4.03 13.38 2.13
C GLY A 156 3.26 14.56 2.71
N ASN A 157 2.21 14.98 2.00
CA ASN A 157 1.32 16.05 2.43
C ASN A 157 0.61 15.72 3.75
N SER A 158 0.56 16.66 4.69
CA SER A 158 0.06 16.42 6.06
C SER A 158 -1.40 15.94 6.08
N LYS A 159 -2.27 16.53 5.26
CA LYS A 159 -3.69 16.18 5.19
C LYS A 159 -3.89 14.73 4.67
N THR A 160 -3.13 14.36 3.65
CA THR A 160 -3.18 13.00 3.08
C THR A 160 -2.60 11.98 4.06
N ILE A 161 -1.52 12.33 4.76
CA ILE A 161 -0.90 11.51 5.80
C ILE A 161 -1.86 11.24 6.98
N GLU A 162 -2.63 12.22 7.43
CA GLU A 162 -3.61 12.05 8.51
C GLU A 162 -4.71 11.05 8.12
N LYS A 163 -5.23 11.16 6.89
CA LYS A 163 -6.20 10.18 6.34
C LYS A 163 -5.55 8.79 6.24
N ALA A 164 -4.35 8.71 5.68
CA ALA A 164 -3.61 7.47 5.53
C ALA A 164 -3.34 6.79 6.87
N ALA A 165 -2.91 7.54 7.88
CA ALA A 165 -2.68 7.02 9.22
C ALA A 165 -3.95 6.45 9.86
N THR A 166 -5.10 7.07 9.60
CA THR A 166 -6.39 6.58 10.09
C THR A 166 -6.76 5.25 9.45
N ILE A 167 -6.60 5.11 8.13
CA ILE A 167 -6.86 3.88 7.39
C ILE A 167 -5.92 2.75 7.85
N LEU A 168 -4.61 3.04 7.97
CA LEU A 168 -3.63 2.04 8.41
C LEU A 168 -3.91 1.52 9.83
N LYS A 169 -4.40 2.36 10.74
CA LYS A 169 -4.81 1.91 12.07
C LYS A 169 -5.99 0.94 12.03
N GLN A 170 -6.96 1.11 11.12
CA GLN A 170 -8.07 0.17 10.92
C GLN A 170 -7.56 -1.19 10.43
N LEU A 171 -6.44 -1.21 9.71
CA LEU A 171 -5.75 -2.42 9.27
C LEU A 171 -4.88 -3.05 10.38
N GLY A 172 -4.89 -2.52 11.61
CA GLY A 172 -4.00 -2.95 12.68
C GLY A 172 -2.52 -2.66 12.40
N MET A 173 -2.23 -1.67 11.52
CA MET A 173 -0.88 -1.20 11.25
C MET A 173 -0.50 -0.06 12.18
N HIS A 174 0.81 0.18 12.31
CA HIS A 174 1.38 1.26 13.12
C HIS A 174 2.03 2.32 12.22
N PRO A 175 1.29 3.38 11.84
CA PRO A 175 1.84 4.43 10.98
C PRO A 175 2.82 5.32 11.75
N LEU A 176 4.03 5.48 11.22
CA LEU A 176 5.06 6.39 11.69
C LEU A 176 5.15 7.58 10.73
N THR A 177 4.68 8.75 11.15
CA THR A 177 4.77 9.97 10.33
C THR A 177 6.19 10.53 10.35
N VAL A 178 6.82 10.55 9.19
CA VAL A 178 8.13 11.18 8.96
C VAL A 178 7.90 12.62 8.51
N ARG A 179 8.32 13.58 9.33
CA ARG A 179 7.99 15.01 9.15
C ARG A 179 8.75 15.71 8.03
N LYS A 180 9.83 15.13 7.55
CA LYS A 180 10.69 15.70 6.49
C LYS A 180 11.07 14.60 5.52
N GLU A 181 11.11 14.93 4.25
CA GLU A 181 11.69 14.06 3.25
C GLU A 181 13.18 13.85 3.53
N ILE A 182 13.59 12.60 3.57
CA ILE A 182 14.98 12.17 3.67
C ILE A 182 15.21 11.01 2.70
N ASP A 183 16.43 10.80 2.29
CA ASP A 183 16.79 9.62 1.49
C ASP A 183 16.65 8.35 2.34
N ALA A 184 16.04 7.31 1.78
CA ALA A 184 15.90 5.97 2.37
C ALA A 184 15.18 5.93 3.74
N HIS A 185 14.30 6.85 4.02
CA HIS A 185 13.46 6.94 5.22
C HIS A 185 14.23 6.74 6.57
N ILE A 186 13.55 6.47 7.67
CA ILE A 186 14.21 6.40 8.99
C ILE A 186 14.74 4.98 9.28
N ALA A 187 13.89 3.96 9.12
CA ALA A 187 14.23 2.61 9.58
C ALA A 187 15.34 1.98 8.74
N ASP A 188 15.32 2.16 7.41
CA ASP A 188 16.40 1.64 6.54
C ASP A 188 17.73 2.30 6.84
N ARG A 189 17.74 3.60 7.17
CA ARG A 189 18.96 4.29 7.60
C ARG A 189 19.51 3.74 8.92
N LEU A 190 18.63 3.41 9.87
CA LEU A 190 19.05 2.79 11.14
C LEU A 190 19.57 1.38 10.91
N LEU A 191 18.90 0.60 10.07
CA LEU A 191 19.32 -0.75 9.70
C LEU A 191 20.70 -0.73 9.05
N GLU A 192 20.92 0.16 8.07
CA GLU A 192 22.20 0.31 7.38
C GLU A 192 23.32 0.73 8.35
N ALA A 193 23.03 1.64 9.28
CA ALA A 193 24.00 2.05 10.28
C ALA A 193 24.42 0.88 11.19
N VAL A 194 23.48 0.02 11.62
CA VAL A 194 23.77 -1.16 12.45
C VAL A 194 24.54 -2.22 11.68
N TRP A 195 24.28 -2.39 10.39
CA TRP A 195 25.01 -3.38 9.57
C TRP A 195 26.46 -3.01 9.26
N ARG A 196 26.81 -1.74 9.36
CA ARG A 196 28.18 -1.26 9.13
C ARG A 196 29.11 -1.40 10.34
N GLU A 197 28.55 -1.65 11.54
CA GLU A 197 29.30 -1.93 12.76
C GLU A 197 29.69 -3.42 12.86
#